data_f916235b6a98380885b726bf1bf0614a
#
_entry.id   f916235b6a98380885b726bf1bf0614a
#
_cell.length_a   1.000
_cell.length_b   1.000
_cell.length_c   1.000
_cell.angle_alpha   90.00
_cell.angle_beta   90.00
_cell.angle_gamma   90.00
#
_symmetry.space_group_name_H-M   'P 1'
#
loop_
_entity.id
_entity.type
_entity.pdbx_description
1 polymer ?
#
loop_
_entity_poly.entity_id
_entity_poly.type
_entity_poly.pdbx_seq_one_letter_code
_entity_poly.pdbx_strand_id
1 'polypeptide(L)'
;RRTEYRLHMASGAVTAVTGPDGRTVRYGYNSQRQVTSVTYPDGLRSSREYDERGRLTAETSRSGETTRYSYDDPASELPTGIQDATGSTKQMAWSRYGQLLAFTDCSGYTTRYEYDRYGQQTAVHREEGISTYSSYNPRGQLVSQRDAQGRETRYEYSAAGDLTATVSPDGKRSTIEYDKRGRPVSVTEGGLTRSMGYDAAGRITVLTNENGSQSTFRYDPVDRLTEQRGFDGRTQRYQYDLTGKLTQSEDEGLITLWHYDASDRITRRTVNGEPAEQWQYDDHGWLTEISHLSEGHRVAVHYGYDDKGRLTGERQT
;
A
#
# COMPACT_ATOMS: atom_id res chain seq x y z
N ARG A 1 7.54 -25.59 9.43
CA ARG A 1 6.74 -25.28 8.23
C ARG A 1 7.69 -25.03 7.07
N ARG A 2 7.50 -25.72 5.95
CA ARG A 2 8.42 -25.73 4.82
C ARG A 2 7.70 -25.26 3.56
N THR A 3 8.38 -24.42 2.74
CA THR A 3 7.93 -24.03 1.39
C THR A 3 8.72 -24.88 0.39
N GLU A 4 8.04 -25.47 -0.58
CA GLU A 4 8.63 -26.29 -1.63
C GLU A 4 8.44 -25.63 -3.00
N TYR A 5 9.49 -25.76 -3.85
CA TYR A 5 9.51 -25.22 -5.21
C TYR A 5 9.72 -26.33 -6.21
N ARG A 6 9.02 -26.26 -7.35
CA ARG A 6 9.31 -27.09 -8.52
C ARG A 6 9.88 -26.22 -9.63
N LEU A 7 10.91 -26.71 -10.29
CA LEU A 7 11.62 -25.99 -11.35
C LEU A 7 11.50 -26.73 -12.67
N HIS A 8 11.41 -25.96 -13.79
CA HIS A 8 11.50 -26.52 -15.13
C HIS A 8 12.95 -26.96 -15.38
N MET A 9 13.16 -28.21 -15.82
CA MET A 9 14.50 -28.81 -15.91
C MET A 9 15.44 -28.10 -16.90
N ALA A 10 14.91 -27.57 -18.00
CA ALA A 10 15.72 -26.92 -19.03
C ALA A 10 16.01 -25.44 -18.75
N SER A 11 15.07 -24.69 -18.15
CA SER A 11 15.17 -23.24 -17.96
C SER A 11 15.46 -22.82 -16.51
N GLY A 12 15.24 -23.71 -15.55
CA GLY A 12 15.32 -23.37 -14.12
C GLY A 12 14.17 -22.50 -13.63
N ALA A 13 13.16 -22.22 -14.46
CA ALA A 13 12.00 -21.41 -14.07
C ALA A 13 11.14 -22.14 -13.03
N VAL A 14 10.61 -21.41 -12.06
CA VAL A 14 9.73 -21.96 -11.02
C VAL A 14 8.37 -22.32 -11.66
N THR A 15 7.98 -23.60 -11.65
CA THR A 15 6.70 -24.07 -12.19
C THR A 15 5.65 -24.27 -11.12
N ALA A 16 6.04 -24.46 -9.87
CA ALA A 16 5.12 -24.60 -8.74
C ALA A 16 5.76 -24.20 -7.44
N VAL A 17 4.96 -23.61 -6.56
CA VAL A 17 5.34 -23.27 -5.19
C VAL A 17 4.29 -23.86 -4.25
N THR A 18 4.71 -24.72 -3.32
CA THR A 18 3.84 -25.29 -2.29
C THR A 18 4.19 -24.68 -0.95
N GLY A 19 3.22 -24.04 -0.31
CA GLY A 19 3.38 -23.40 0.97
C GLY A 19 3.33 -24.39 2.16
N PRO A 20 3.60 -23.88 3.38
CA PRO A 20 3.57 -24.70 4.61
C PRO A 20 2.21 -25.34 4.90
N ASP A 21 1.13 -24.79 4.35
CA ASP A 21 -0.24 -25.31 4.48
C ASP A 21 -0.60 -26.38 3.43
N GLY A 22 0.37 -26.77 2.59
CA GLY A 22 0.21 -27.74 1.52
C GLY A 22 -0.47 -27.20 0.25
N ARG A 23 -0.81 -25.90 0.20
CA ARG A 23 -1.43 -25.28 -0.96
C ARG A 23 -0.38 -24.96 -2.02
N THR A 24 -0.70 -25.25 -3.27
CA THR A 24 0.22 -25.11 -4.40
C THR A 24 -0.27 -24.07 -5.39
N VAL A 25 0.63 -23.16 -5.77
CA VAL A 25 0.49 -22.21 -6.88
C VAL A 25 1.34 -22.71 -8.04
N ARG A 26 0.75 -22.76 -9.25
CA ARG A 26 1.44 -23.23 -10.45
C ARG A 26 1.61 -22.11 -11.45
N TYR A 27 2.74 -22.11 -12.16
CA TYR A 27 3.11 -21.11 -13.15
C TYR A 27 3.29 -21.73 -14.52
N GLY A 28 2.73 -21.09 -15.55
CA GLY A 28 2.97 -21.43 -16.95
C GLY A 28 3.81 -20.34 -17.62
N TYR A 29 4.62 -20.71 -18.60
CA TYR A 29 5.53 -19.82 -19.32
C TYR A 29 5.42 -19.99 -20.83
N ASN A 30 5.73 -18.93 -21.58
CA ASN A 30 5.91 -19.01 -23.03
C ASN A 30 7.37 -19.38 -23.37
N SER A 31 7.66 -19.50 -24.67
CA SER A 31 9.01 -19.82 -25.15
C SER A 31 10.08 -18.78 -24.80
N GLN A 32 9.67 -17.55 -24.45
CA GLN A 32 10.55 -16.46 -24.04
C GLN A 32 10.70 -16.37 -22.52
N ARG A 33 10.24 -17.38 -21.77
CA ARG A 33 10.30 -17.48 -20.30
C ARG A 33 9.47 -16.43 -19.56
N GLN A 34 8.48 -15.86 -20.20
CA GLN A 34 7.53 -14.95 -19.57
C GLN A 34 6.37 -15.74 -18.97
N VAL A 35 5.89 -15.34 -17.80
CA VAL A 35 4.73 -15.97 -17.14
C VAL A 35 3.47 -15.70 -17.97
N THR A 36 2.84 -16.77 -18.46
CA THR A 36 1.58 -16.70 -19.20
C THR A 36 0.37 -17.09 -18.36
N SER A 37 0.58 -17.84 -17.28
CA SER A 37 -0.51 -18.22 -16.38
C SER A 37 -0.03 -18.44 -14.97
N VAL A 38 -0.94 -18.19 -14.03
CA VAL A 38 -0.80 -18.54 -12.61
C VAL A 38 -2.07 -19.29 -12.22
N THR A 39 -1.93 -20.52 -11.76
CA THR A 39 -3.04 -21.33 -11.25
C THR A 39 -2.95 -21.39 -9.73
N TYR A 40 -4.01 -20.95 -9.08
CA TYR A 40 -4.10 -20.86 -7.62
C TYR A 40 -4.62 -22.16 -7.01
N PRO A 41 -4.45 -22.37 -5.68
CA PRO A 41 -4.88 -23.60 -5.02
C PRO A 41 -6.37 -23.92 -5.16
N ASP A 42 -7.21 -22.91 -5.34
CA ASP A 42 -8.65 -23.06 -5.57
C ASP A 42 -9.03 -23.47 -7.00
N GLY A 43 -8.01 -23.65 -7.87
CA GLY A 43 -8.20 -23.97 -9.29
C GLY A 43 -8.48 -22.77 -10.18
N LEU A 44 -8.63 -21.57 -9.62
CA LEU A 44 -8.78 -20.35 -10.42
C LEU A 44 -7.44 -19.95 -11.03
N ARG A 45 -7.51 -19.27 -12.15
CA ARG A 45 -6.34 -18.97 -12.96
C ARG A 45 -6.32 -17.51 -13.41
N SER A 46 -5.16 -16.88 -13.31
CA SER A 46 -4.87 -15.63 -14.00
C SER A 46 -3.98 -15.91 -15.22
N SER A 47 -4.05 -15.06 -16.24
CA SER A 47 -3.28 -15.27 -17.47
C SER A 47 -2.76 -13.97 -18.04
N ARG A 48 -1.70 -14.05 -18.84
CA ARG A 48 -1.08 -12.95 -19.57
C ARG A 48 -0.78 -13.34 -21.00
N GLU A 49 -1.03 -12.41 -21.92
CA GLU A 49 -0.68 -12.55 -23.34
C GLU A 49 0.36 -11.51 -23.71
N TYR A 50 1.28 -11.88 -24.59
CA TYR A 50 2.38 -11.03 -25.04
C TYR A 50 2.40 -11.00 -26.57
N ASP A 51 2.89 -9.91 -27.14
CA ASP A 51 3.10 -9.80 -28.58
C ASP A 51 4.45 -10.45 -29.00
N GLU A 52 4.75 -10.41 -30.29
CA GLU A 52 5.97 -10.99 -30.84
C GLU A 52 7.25 -10.36 -30.27
N ARG A 53 7.17 -9.15 -29.73
CA ARG A 53 8.28 -8.42 -29.10
C ARG A 53 8.36 -8.63 -27.60
N GLY A 54 7.51 -9.47 -27.04
CA GLY A 54 7.47 -9.73 -25.60
C GLY A 54 6.76 -8.68 -24.75
N ARG A 55 6.01 -7.78 -25.38
CA ARG A 55 5.24 -6.76 -24.66
C ARG A 55 3.89 -7.31 -24.22
N LEU A 56 3.47 -6.96 -23.01
CA LEU A 56 2.17 -7.40 -22.46
C LEU A 56 1.01 -6.78 -23.26
N THR A 57 0.15 -7.61 -23.85
CA THR A 57 -1.02 -7.18 -24.62
C THR A 57 -2.34 -7.44 -23.92
N ALA A 58 -2.40 -8.40 -23.03
CA ALA A 58 -3.59 -8.68 -22.23
C ALA A 58 -3.23 -9.32 -20.90
N GLU A 59 -3.99 -9.00 -19.90
CA GLU A 59 -3.88 -9.58 -18.57
C GLU A 59 -5.29 -9.92 -18.07
N THR A 60 -5.52 -11.20 -17.77
CA THR A 60 -6.80 -11.66 -17.22
C THR A 60 -6.61 -11.98 -15.76
N SER A 61 -7.41 -11.32 -14.90
CA SER A 61 -7.36 -11.54 -13.47
C SER A 61 -7.93 -12.90 -13.09
N ARG A 62 -7.68 -13.30 -11.86
CA ARG A 62 -8.22 -14.51 -11.25
C ARG A 62 -9.75 -14.57 -11.32
N SER A 63 -10.42 -13.42 -11.25
CA SER A 63 -11.89 -13.31 -11.37
C SER A 63 -12.40 -13.31 -12.82
N GLY A 64 -11.49 -13.41 -13.80
CA GLY A 64 -11.83 -13.49 -15.23
C GLY A 64 -11.97 -12.16 -15.94
N GLU A 65 -11.58 -11.07 -15.31
CA GLU A 65 -11.59 -9.73 -15.89
C GLU A 65 -10.32 -9.49 -16.70
N THR A 66 -10.48 -9.04 -17.95
CA THR A 66 -9.36 -8.85 -18.88
C THR A 66 -9.07 -7.37 -19.09
N THR A 67 -7.82 -6.97 -18.89
CA THR A 67 -7.28 -5.66 -19.25
C THR A 67 -6.41 -5.84 -20.48
N ARG A 68 -6.59 -4.96 -21.49
CA ARG A 68 -5.84 -5.01 -22.75
C ARG A 68 -4.95 -3.78 -22.89
N TYR A 69 -3.77 -3.99 -23.45
CA TYR A 69 -2.75 -2.96 -23.67
C TYR A 69 -2.45 -2.84 -25.15
N SER A 70 -2.35 -1.62 -25.66
CA SER A 70 -1.98 -1.34 -27.04
C SER A 70 -0.76 -0.42 -27.10
N TYR A 71 0.00 -0.52 -28.20
CA TYR A 71 1.27 0.17 -28.41
C TYR A 71 1.28 0.80 -29.79
N ASP A 72 1.57 2.10 -29.88
CA ASP A 72 1.66 2.81 -31.17
C ASP A 72 3.07 2.72 -31.75
N ASP A 73 4.10 2.82 -30.90
CA ASP A 73 5.49 2.72 -31.34
C ASP A 73 5.95 1.26 -31.29
N PRO A 74 6.34 0.66 -32.44
CA PRO A 74 6.83 -0.71 -32.46
C PRO A 74 8.08 -0.95 -31.60
N ALA A 75 8.87 0.09 -31.34
CA ALA A 75 10.11 0.00 -30.56
C ALA A 75 9.92 0.29 -29.07
N SER A 76 8.77 0.80 -28.67
CA SER A 76 8.50 1.17 -27.27
C SER A 76 7.93 -0.01 -26.48
N GLU A 77 8.34 -0.13 -25.22
CA GLU A 77 7.75 -1.06 -24.25
C GLU A 77 6.61 -0.42 -23.45
N LEU A 78 6.31 0.86 -23.69
CA LEU A 78 5.30 1.61 -22.97
C LEU A 78 3.97 1.60 -23.74
N PRO A 79 2.86 1.19 -23.09
CA PRO A 79 1.56 1.17 -23.75
C PRO A 79 1.02 2.57 -23.98
N THR A 80 0.35 2.79 -25.11
CA THR A 80 -0.36 4.03 -25.42
C THR A 80 -1.86 3.91 -25.18
N GLY A 81 -2.36 2.71 -25.00
CA GLY A 81 -3.77 2.47 -24.68
C GLY A 81 -3.95 1.35 -23.67
N ILE A 82 -4.94 1.54 -22.79
CA ILE A 82 -5.36 0.53 -21.82
C ILE A 82 -6.87 0.43 -21.92
N GLN A 83 -7.40 -0.79 -22.12
CA GLN A 83 -8.83 -1.08 -22.07
C GLN A 83 -9.10 -2.03 -20.91
N ASP A 84 -9.97 -1.62 -20.00
CA ASP A 84 -10.37 -2.48 -18.88
C ASP A 84 -11.47 -3.49 -19.27
N ALA A 85 -11.88 -4.32 -18.31
CA ALA A 85 -12.87 -5.37 -18.55
C ALA A 85 -14.26 -4.82 -18.87
N THR A 86 -14.55 -3.57 -18.55
CA THR A 86 -15.83 -2.92 -18.89
C THR A 86 -15.83 -2.34 -20.31
N GLY A 87 -14.70 -2.35 -20.99
CA GLY A 87 -14.51 -1.73 -22.28
C GLY A 87 -14.08 -0.27 -22.23
N SER A 88 -13.95 0.32 -21.03
CA SER A 88 -13.45 1.69 -20.85
C SER A 88 -12.00 1.78 -21.27
N THR A 89 -11.66 2.84 -22.02
CA THR A 89 -10.30 3.03 -22.54
C THR A 89 -9.62 4.25 -21.94
N LYS A 90 -8.32 4.12 -21.74
CA LYS A 90 -7.41 5.20 -21.34
C LYS A 90 -6.30 5.30 -22.38
N GLN A 91 -5.83 6.51 -22.63
CA GLN A 91 -4.77 6.76 -23.59
C GLN A 91 -3.61 7.49 -22.95
N MET A 92 -2.39 7.18 -23.39
CA MET A 92 -1.16 7.77 -22.88
C MET A 92 -0.27 8.18 -24.04
N ALA A 93 0.38 9.34 -23.90
CA ALA A 93 1.41 9.78 -24.81
C ALA A 93 2.73 9.89 -24.06
N TRP A 94 3.81 9.40 -24.64
CA TRP A 94 5.14 9.33 -24.03
C TRP A 94 6.17 10.12 -24.80
N SER A 95 7.12 10.72 -24.10
CA SER A 95 8.31 11.25 -24.73
C SER A 95 9.23 10.13 -25.18
N ARG A 96 10.23 10.46 -26.02
CA ARG A 96 11.27 9.50 -26.40
C ARG A 96 12.11 9.02 -25.21
N TYR A 97 12.07 9.71 -24.09
CA TYR A 97 12.76 9.32 -22.83
C TYR A 97 11.88 8.52 -21.87
N GLY A 98 10.68 8.15 -22.28
CA GLY A 98 9.78 7.37 -21.43
C GLY A 98 9.00 8.19 -20.40
N GLN A 99 8.95 9.50 -20.54
CA GLN A 99 8.16 10.38 -19.66
C GLN A 99 6.73 10.49 -20.16
N LEU A 100 5.77 10.43 -19.24
CA LEU A 100 4.36 10.59 -19.57
C LEU A 100 4.07 12.06 -19.93
N LEU A 101 3.71 12.32 -21.18
CA LEU A 101 3.37 13.66 -21.66
C LEU A 101 1.88 13.99 -21.55
N ALA A 102 1.03 12.99 -21.71
CA ALA A 102 -0.42 13.17 -21.63
C ALA A 102 -1.09 11.87 -21.19
N PHE A 103 -2.16 12.02 -20.44
CA PHE A 103 -3.01 10.91 -20.00
C PHE A 103 -4.46 11.32 -20.26
N THR A 104 -5.19 10.52 -21.05
CA THR A 104 -6.63 10.72 -21.30
C THR A 104 -7.39 9.62 -20.59
N ASP A 105 -8.28 9.99 -19.67
CA ASP A 105 -9.09 9.04 -18.91
C ASP A 105 -10.27 8.50 -19.75
N CYS A 106 -11.04 7.59 -19.14
CA CYS A 106 -12.18 6.95 -19.82
C CYS A 106 -13.33 7.92 -20.15
N SER A 107 -13.35 9.10 -19.54
CA SER A 107 -14.32 10.17 -19.82
C SER A 107 -13.86 11.13 -20.91
N GLY A 108 -12.66 10.94 -21.43
CA GLY A 108 -12.09 11.80 -22.47
C GLY A 108 -11.34 13.02 -21.94
N TYR A 109 -11.21 13.17 -20.61
CA TYR A 109 -10.45 14.27 -20.02
C TYR A 109 -8.96 14.00 -20.12
N THR A 110 -8.21 14.99 -20.61
CA THR A 110 -6.77 14.88 -20.82
C THR A 110 -6.01 15.71 -19.79
N THR A 111 -5.05 15.07 -19.14
CA THR A 111 -4.05 15.71 -18.30
C THR A 111 -2.71 15.72 -19.04
N ARG A 112 -2.04 16.87 -19.09
CA ARG A 112 -0.76 17.05 -19.75
C ARG A 112 0.33 17.37 -18.74
N TYR A 113 1.53 16.88 -18.99
CA TYR A 113 2.68 17.00 -18.09
C TYR A 113 3.83 17.66 -18.80
N GLU A 114 4.54 18.55 -18.09
CA GLU A 114 5.78 19.15 -18.55
C GLU A 114 6.93 18.77 -17.63
N TYR A 115 8.12 18.66 -18.21
CA TYR A 115 9.33 18.25 -17.52
C TYR A 115 10.49 19.21 -17.83
N ASP A 116 11.40 19.39 -16.89
CA ASP A 116 12.64 20.09 -17.15
C ASP A 116 13.66 19.18 -17.84
N ARG A 117 14.83 19.73 -18.15
CA ARG A 117 15.91 18.97 -18.80
C ARG A 117 16.46 17.81 -17.95
N TYR A 118 16.19 17.79 -16.65
CA TYR A 118 16.62 16.72 -15.73
C TYR A 118 15.53 15.65 -15.55
N GLY A 119 14.43 15.77 -16.25
CA GLY A 119 13.32 14.81 -16.14
C GLY A 119 12.39 15.03 -14.96
N GLN A 120 12.51 16.18 -14.28
CA GLN A 120 11.64 16.54 -13.16
C GLN A 120 10.35 17.16 -13.66
N GLN A 121 9.22 16.77 -13.09
CA GLN A 121 7.90 17.29 -13.49
C GLN A 121 7.73 18.72 -13.00
N THR A 122 7.58 19.66 -13.94
CA THR A 122 7.46 21.10 -13.67
C THR A 122 6.03 21.61 -13.74
N ALA A 123 5.17 20.94 -14.48
CA ALA A 123 3.78 21.37 -14.60
C ALA A 123 2.85 20.19 -14.87
N VAL A 124 1.63 20.30 -14.35
CA VAL A 124 0.50 19.43 -14.64
C VAL A 124 -0.67 20.29 -15.08
N HIS A 125 -1.16 20.06 -16.30
CA HIS A 125 -2.28 20.80 -16.88
C HIS A 125 -3.49 19.88 -17.03
N ARG A 126 -4.55 20.18 -16.29
CA ARG A 126 -5.82 19.46 -16.36
C ARG A 126 -6.82 20.24 -17.21
N GLU A 127 -7.97 19.62 -17.49
CA GLU A 127 -9.06 20.27 -18.19
C GLU A 127 -9.50 21.56 -17.46
N GLU A 128 -10.16 22.47 -18.22
CA GLU A 128 -10.67 23.75 -17.73
C GLU A 128 -9.57 24.72 -17.22
N GLY A 129 -8.35 24.55 -17.70
CA GLY A 129 -7.23 25.42 -17.35
C GLY A 129 -6.71 25.25 -15.93
N ILE A 130 -7.03 24.14 -15.27
CA ILE A 130 -6.52 23.82 -13.96
C ILE A 130 -5.07 23.36 -14.09
N SER A 131 -4.14 24.20 -13.68
CA SER A 131 -2.70 23.92 -13.80
C SER A 131 -2.00 24.05 -12.46
N THR A 132 -1.07 23.15 -12.21
CA THR A 132 -0.18 23.18 -11.03
C THR A 132 1.26 23.20 -11.49
N TYR A 133 2.13 23.87 -10.73
CA TYR A 133 3.53 24.07 -11.11
C TYR A 133 4.45 23.67 -9.96
N SER A 134 5.61 23.11 -10.31
CA SER A 134 6.64 22.71 -9.36
C SER A 134 8.00 23.21 -9.81
N SER A 135 8.82 23.66 -8.89
CA SER A 135 10.22 24.03 -9.17
C SER A 135 11.17 23.34 -8.21
N TYR A 136 12.41 23.16 -8.65
CA TYR A 136 13.40 22.34 -7.97
C TYR A 136 14.72 23.08 -7.83
N ASN A 137 15.48 22.74 -6.80
CA ASN A 137 16.85 23.22 -6.65
C ASN A 137 17.81 22.37 -7.51
N PRO A 138 19.11 22.77 -7.60
CA PRO A 138 20.09 22.01 -8.38
C PRO A 138 20.30 20.55 -7.90
N ARG A 139 19.89 20.22 -6.69
CA ARG A 139 19.94 18.85 -6.14
C ARG A 139 18.70 18.02 -6.51
N GLY A 140 17.74 18.59 -7.24
CA GLY A 140 16.51 17.88 -7.61
C GLY A 140 15.44 17.86 -6.52
N GLN A 141 15.58 18.68 -5.49
CA GLN A 141 14.59 18.75 -4.41
C GLN A 141 13.54 19.82 -4.72
N LEU A 142 12.27 19.51 -4.41
CA LEU A 142 11.14 20.42 -4.61
C LEU A 142 11.29 21.65 -3.69
N VAL A 143 11.39 22.86 -4.27
CA VAL A 143 11.51 24.12 -3.50
C VAL A 143 10.24 24.96 -3.56
N SER A 144 9.36 24.73 -4.55
CA SER A 144 8.13 25.48 -4.70
C SER A 144 7.08 24.64 -5.39
N GLN A 145 5.86 24.76 -4.93
CA GLN A 145 4.68 24.19 -5.59
C GLN A 145 3.56 25.21 -5.60
N ARG A 146 3.00 25.48 -6.79
CA ARG A 146 1.89 26.41 -6.97
C ARG A 146 0.64 25.65 -7.36
N ASP A 147 -0.48 25.86 -6.67
CA ASP A 147 -1.76 25.23 -6.98
C ASP A 147 -2.52 25.96 -8.10
N ALA A 148 -3.68 25.45 -8.45
CA ALA A 148 -4.51 25.98 -9.53
C ALA A 148 -5.00 27.41 -9.28
N GLN A 149 -5.07 27.89 -8.04
CA GLN A 149 -5.44 29.25 -7.67
C GLN A 149 -4.23 30.17 -7.56
N GLY A 150 -3.04 29.69 -7.90
CA GLY A 150 -1.81 30.46 -7.81
C GLY A 150 -1.20 30.55 -6.41
N ARG A 151 -1.74 29.79 -5.44
CA ARG A 151 -1.20 29.75 -4.08
C ARG A 151 0.07 28.93 -4.07
N GLU A 152 1.11 29.44 -3.44
CA GLU A 152 2.44 28.85 -3.46
C GLU A 152 2.85 28.32 -2.09
N THR A 153 3.34 27.09 -2.06
CA THR A 153 4.01 26.48 -0.92
C THR A 153 5.48 26.38 -1.22
N ARG A 154 6.35 26.75 -0.28
CA ARG A 154 7.79 26.71 -0.42
C ARG A 154 8.42 25.73 0.55
N TYR A 155 9.53 25.15 0.14
CA TYR A 155 10.29 24.17 0.89
C TYR A 155 11.74 24.57 0.99
N GLU A 156 12.34 24.42 2.18
CA GLU A 156 13.75 24.71 2.43
C GLU A 156 14.45 23.46 2.95
N TYR A 157 15.73 23.31 2.59
CA TYR A 157 16.52 22.12 2.90
C TYR A 157 17.83 22.53 3.56
N SER A 158 18.37 21.63 4.43
CA SER A 158 19.71 21.77 4.97
C SER A 158 20.78 21.45 3.92
N ALA A 159 22.04 21.76 4.24
CA ALA A 159 23.17 21.34 3.40
C ALA A 159 23.28 19.83 3.27
N ALA A 160 22.79 19.06 4.26
CA ALA A 160 22.72 17.60 4.22
C ALA A 160 21.57 17.06 3.36
N GLY A 161 20.65 17.93 2.91
CA GLY A 161 19.52 17.54 2.08
C GLY A 161 18.23 17.26 2.83
N ASP A 162 18.14 17.51 4.12
CA ASP A 162 16.95 17.31 4.91
C ASP A 162 16.02 18.52 4.81
N LEU A 163 14.69 18.26 4.76
CA LEU A 163 13.69 19.33 4.77
C LEU A 163 13.69 20.05 6.12
N THR A 164 14.03 21.32 6.13
CA THR A 164 14.11 22.12 7.38
C THR A 164 12.94 23.05 7.58
N ALA A 165 12.26 23.45 6.51
CA ALA A 165 11.10 24.34 6.63
C ALA A 165 10.12 24.16 5.47
N THR A 166 8.85 24.40 5.79
CA THR A 166 7.76 24.52 4.81
C THR A 166 7.07 25.87 5.07
N VAL A 167 6.88 26.67 4.01
CA VAL A 167 6.16 27.94 4.07
C VAL A 167 4.88 27.80 3.30
N SER A 168 3.73 27.91 3.98
CA SER A 168 2.42 27.81 3.37
C SER A 168 2.08 29.10 2.59
N PRO A 169 1.04 29.08 1.71
CA PRO A 169 0.65 30.24 0.91
C PRO A 169 0.28 31.48 1.76
N ASP A 170 -0.21 31.28 2.98
CA ASP A 170 -0.51 32.39 3.90
C ASP A 170 0.71 32.92 4.65
N GLY A 171 1.90 32.41 4.36
CA GLY A 171 3.16 32.82 4.97
C GLY A 171 3.50 32.13 6.27
N LYS A 172 2.67 31.19 6.74
CA LYS A 172 2.97 30.40 7.94
C LYS A 172 4.14 29.46 7.70
N ARG A 173 5.10 29.49 8.60
CA ARG A 173 6.33 28.72 8.51
C ARG A 173 6.32 27.58 9.53
N SER A 174 6.55 26.36 9.05
CA SER A 174 6.78 25.18 9.88
C SER A 174 8.23 24.77 9.74
N THR A 175 8.90 24.43 10.84
CA THR A 175 10.31 24.05 10.84
C THR A 175 10.50 22.66 11.43
N ILE A 176 11.54 21.95 10.93
CA ILE A 176 11.91 20.62 11.40
C ILE A 176 13.37 20.66 11.78
N GLU A 177 13.69 20.15 12.98
CA GLU A 177 15.06 19.95 13.44
C GLU A 177 15.42 18.47 13.42
N TYR A 178 16.67 18.15 13.09
CA TYR A 178 17.18 16.79 12.95
C TYR A 178 18.36 16.54 13.89
N ASP A 179 18.53 15.29 14.31
CA ASP A 179 19.72 14.85 15.02
C ASP A 179 20.89 14.62 14.05
N LYS A 180 22.05 14.24 14.61
CA LYS A 180 23.27 13.99 13.82
C LYS A 180 23.12 12.82 12.82
N ARG A 181 22.14 11.95 13.02
CA ARG A 181 21.84 10.82 12.13
C ARG A 181 20.80 11.17 11.06
N GLY A 182 20.33 12.42 11.01
CA GLY A 182 19.34 12.85 10.05
C GLY A 182 17.90 12.46 10.42
N ARG A 183 17.63 12.12 11.67
CA ARG A 183 16.27 11.80 12.13
C ARG A 183 15.60 13.05 12.67
N PRO A 184 14.31 13.31 12.38
CA PRO A 184 13.61 14.45 12.91
C PRO A 184 13.46 14.33 14.45
N VAL A 185 13.83 15.37 15.17
CA VAL A 185 13.71 15.43 16.64
C VAL A 185 12.72 16.48 17.12
N SER A 186 12.41 17.49 16.31
CA SER A 186 11.35 18.45 16.63
C SER A 186 10.69 19.02 15.38
N VAL A 187 9.40 19.37 15.53
CA VAL A 187 8.60 20.06 14.52
C VAL A 187 7.93 21.24 15.20
N THR A 188 8.12 22.45 14.65
CA THR A 188 7.51 23.68 15.16
C THR A 188 6.54 24.23 14.13
N GLU A 189 5.29 24.44 14.52
CA GLU A 189 4.23 25.03 13.71
C GLU A 189 3.50 26.10 14.53
N GLY A 190 3.40 27.32 13.99
CA GLY A 190 2.70 28.41 14.68
C GLY A 190 3.26 28.72 16.09
N GLY A 191 4.54 28.51 16.30
CA GLY A 191 5.18 28.70 17.60
C GLY A 191 5.02 27.55 18.59
N LEU A 192 4.29 26.48 18.20
CA LEU A 192 4.07 25.28 19.02
C LEU A 192 5.02 24.18 18.57
N THR A 193 5.75 23.59 19.51
CA THR A 193 6.78 22.59 19.21
C THR A 193 6.37 21.21 19.74
N ARG A 194 6.49 20.21 18.86
CA ARG A 194 6.41 18.77 19.18
C ARG A 194 7.78 18.16 19.02
N SER A 195 8.15 17.23 19.88
CA SER A 195 9.46 16.58 19.81
C SER A 195 9.37 15.07 19.85
N MET A 196 10.45 14.42 19.37
CA MET A 196 10.56 12.98 19.22
C MET A 196 11.91 12.50 19.76
N GLY A 197 11.89 11.37 20.48
CA GLY A 197 13.09 10.70 20.93
C GLY A 197 13.18 9.30 20.35
N TYR A 198 14.40 8.82 20.17
CA TYR A 198 14.69 7.52 19.54
C TYR A 198 15.58 6.68 20.43
N ASP A 199 15.47 5.35 20.30
CA ASP A 199 16.44 4.43 20.89
C ASP A 199 17.67 4.24 19.98
N ALA A 200 18.62 3.42 20.45
CA ALA A 200 19.86 3.14 19.70
C ALA A 200 19.61 2.46 18.35
N ALA A 201 18.47 1.75 18.19
CA ALA A 201 18.08 1.10 16.95
C ALA A 201 17.34 2.03 15.98
N GLY A 202 17.08 3.29 16.38
CA GLY A 202 16.40 4.27 15.54
C GLY A 202 14.87 4.24 15.62
N ARG A 203 14.30 3.51 16.57
CA ARG A 203 12.85 3.45 16.76
C ARG A 203 12.39 4.57 17.68
N ILE A 204 11.21 5.16 17.40
CA ILE A 204 10.62 6.20 18.24
C ILE A 204 10.27 5.58 19.61
N THR A 205 10.78 6.19 20.68
CA THR A 205 10.48 5.79 22.06
C THR A 205 9.67 6.82 22.82
N VAL A 206 9.73 8.09 22.44
CA VAL A 206 9.02 9.19 23.10
C VAL A 206 8.52 10.19 22.07
N LEU A 207 7.26 10.59 22.22
CA LEU A 207 6.69 11.77 21.56
C LEU A 207 6.29 12.77 22.65
N THR A 208 6.63 14.04 22.45
CA THR A 208 6.23 15.13 23.35
C THR A 208 5.36 16.10 22.57
N ASN A 209 4.14 16.37 23.06
CA ASN A 209 3.24 17.32 22.42
C ASN A 209 3.53 18.77 22.86
N GLU A 210 2.76 19.70 22.31
CA GLU A 210 2.92 21.14 22.55
C GLU A 210 2.74 21.53 24.04
N ASN A 211 2.00 20.73 24.81
CA ASN A 211 1.74 20.94 26.23
C ASN A 211 2.81 20.30 27.14
N GLY A 212 3.81 19.63 26.56
CA GLY A 212 4.81 18.90 27.30
C GLY A 212 4.38 17.50 27.73
N SER A 213 3.17 17.06 27.42
CA SER A 213 2.72 15.69 27.68
C SER A 213 3.45 14.71 26.76
N GLN A 214 3.75 13.52 27.30
CA GLN A 214 4.55 12.52 26.58
C GLN A 214 3.75 11.26 26.28
N SER A 215 3.99 10.70 25.11
CA SER A 215 3.61 9.35 24.72
C SER A 215 4.89 8.52 24.60
N THR A 216 4.89 7.31 25.15
CA THR A 216 6.08 6.44 25.15
C THR A 216 5.80 5.11 24.46
N PHE A 217 6.86 4.52 23.87
CA PHE A 217 6.76 3.30 23.10
C PHE A 217 7.88 2.35 23.50
N ARG A 218 7.56 1.05 23.61
CA ARG A 218 8.53 -0.01 23.85
C ARG A 218 8.41 -1.07 22.78
N TYR A 219 9.54 -1.70 22.46
CA TYR A 219 9.65 -2.68 21.39
C TYR A 219 10.29 -3.96 21.87
N ASP A 220 10.00 -5.07 21.22
CA ASP A 220 10.71 -6.34 21.44
C ASP A 220 12.02 -6.38 20.62
N PRO A 221 12.86 -7.43 20.81
CA PRO A 221 14.12 -7.54 20.06
C PRO A 221 14.00 -7.66 18.54
N VAL A 222 12.80 -7.93 18.01
CA VAL A 222 12.53 -8.01 16.58
C VAL A 222 11.69 -6.82 16.07
N ASP A 223 11.79 -5.68 16.78
CA ASP A 223 11.25 -4.37 16.38
C ASP A 223 9.72 -4.26 16.38
N ARG A 224 9.01 -5.13 17.11
CA ARG A 224 7.55 -5.05 17.24
C ARG A 224 7.18 -4.25 18.48
N LEU A 225 6.15 -3.40 18.34
CA LEU A 225 5.64 -2.60 19.45
C LEU A 225 5.02 -3.51 20.53
N THR A 226 5.54 -3.44 21.76
CA THR A 226 5.03 -4.22 22.90
C THR A 226 4.25 -3.39 23.91
N GLU A 227 4.53 -2.11 24.03
CA GLU A 227 3.84 -1.20 24.94
C GLU A 227 3.77 0.19 24.35
N GLN A 228 2.63 0.82 24.50
CA GLN A 228 2.41 2.23 24.18
C GLN A 228 1.68 2.90 25.31
N ARG A 229 2.22 4.03 25.78
CA ARG A 229 1.56 4.89 26.74
C ARG A 229 1.18 6.20 26.05
N GLY A 230 -0.11 6.54 26.03
CA GLY A 230 -0.61 7.74 25.38
C GLY A 230 -0.33 9.02 26.17
N PHE A 231 -0.61 10.17 25.56
CA PHE A 231 -0.45 11.49 26.19
C PHE A 231 -1.32 11.67 27.43
N ASP A 232 -2.44 10.95 27.51
CA ASP A 232 -3.35 10.91 28.67
C ASP A 232 -2.90 9.95 29.78
N GLY A 233 -1.78 9.26 29.57
CA GLY A 233 -1.25 8.26 30.49
C GLY A 233 -1.84 6.87 30.33
N ARG A 234 -2.77 6.67 29.41
CA ARG A 234 -3.39 5.37 29.12
C ARG A 234 -2.37 4.42 28.48
N THR A 235 -2.28 3.21 29.03
CA THR A 235 -1.29 2.24 28.59
C THR A 235 -1.94 1.11 27.81
N GLN A 236 -1.35 0.75 26.66
CA GLN A 236 -1.71 -0.38 25.84
C GLN A 236 -0.51 -1.31 25.72
N ARG A 237 -0.74 -2.63 25.79
CA ARG A 237 0.30 -3.65 25.67
C ARG A 237 -0.08 -4.66 24.60
N TYR A 238 0.93 -5.21 23.91
CA TYR A 238 0.74 -6.10 22.77
C TYR A 238 1.63 -7.33 22.88
N GLN A 239 1.11 -8.48 22.44
CA GLN A 239 1.86 -9.72 22.32
C GLN A 239 1.66 -10.29 20.92
N TYR A 240 2.68 -11.01 20.45
CA TYR A 240 2.74 -11.56 19.09
C TYR A 240 3.09 -13.05 19.13
N ASP A 241 2.67 -13.79 18.10
CA ASP A 241 3.11 -15.17 17.92
C ASP A 241 4.49 -15.23 17.23
N LEU A 242 5.01 -16.44 17.05
CA LEU A 242 6.33 -16.65 16.44
C LEU A 242 6.40 -16.22 14.97
N THR A 243 5.25 -16.05 14.31
CA THR A 243 5.17 -15.58 12.91
C THR A 243 4.93 -14.07 12.80
N GLY A 244 4.82 -13.37 13.94
CA GLY A 244 4.69 -11.91 13.98
C GLY A 244 3.25 -11.40 13.99
N LYS A 245 2.24 -12.29 14.10
CA LYS A 245 0.85 -11.85 14.19
C LYS A 245 0.50 -11.44 15.61
N LEU A 246 -0.31 -10.38 15.75
CA LEU A 246 -0.83 -9.91 17.02
C LEU A 246 -1.76 -10.98 17.62
N THR A 247 -1.44 -11.46 18.83
CA THR A 247 -2.26 -12.46 19.55
C THR A 247 -2.98 -11.89 20.75
N GLN A 248 -2.47 -10.82 21.34
CA GLN A 248 -3.08 -10.21 22.51
C GLN A 248 -2.83 -8.69 22.54
N SER A 249 -3.85 -7.95 22.93
CA SER A 249 -3.69 -6.56 23.38
C SER A 249 -4.35 -6.37 24.74
N GLU A 250 -3.78 -5.49 25.55
CA GLU A 250 -4.32 -5.06 26.84
C GLU A 250 -4.45 -3.54 26.83
N ASP A 251 -5.64 -3.04 27.19
CA ASP A 251 -5.93 -1.61 27.27
C ASP A 251 -6.69 -1.35 28.58
N GLU A 252 -6.00 -0.81 29.59
CA GLU A 252 -6.55 -0.50 30.91
C GLU A 252 -7.28 -1.71 31.55
N GLY A 253 -6.67 -2.89 31.47
CA GLY A 253 -7.23 -4.14 32.01
C GLY A 253 -8.20 -4.84 31.08
N LEU A 254 -8.55 -4.27 29.94
CA LEU A 254 -9.34 -4.92 28.91
C LEU A 254 -8.40 -5.77 28.03
N ILE A 255 -8.54 -7.09 28.14
CA ILE A 255 -7.69 -8.04 27.40
C ILE A 255 -8.42 -8.55 26.17
N THR A 256 -7.86 -8.28 25.00
CA THR A 256 -8.35 -8.79 23.71
C THR A 256 -7.41 -9.86 23.18
N LEU A 257 -7.96 -11.01 22.81
CA LEU A 257 -7.20 -12.12 22.22
C LEU A 257 -7.66 -12.34 20.79
N TRP A 258 -6.70 -12.57 19.89
CA TRP A 258 -6.94 -12.94 18.50
C TRP A 258 -6.43 -14.35 18.25
N HIS A 259 -7.24 -15.16 17.57
CA HIS A 259 -6.92 -16.53 17.20
C HIS A 259 -6.87 -16.67 15.69
N TYR A 260 -5.94 -17.50 15.21
CA TYR A 260 -5.69 -17.71 13.78
C TYR A 260 -5.76 -19.21 13.45
N ASP A 261 -6.13 -19.54 12.21
CA ASP A 261 -6.08 -20.90 11.71
C ASP A 261 -4.67 -21.25 11.19
N ALA A 262 -4.54 -22.46 10.66
CA ALA A 262 -3.25 -22.95 10.14
C ALA A 262 -2.77 -22.19 8.91
N SER A 263 -3.66 -21.48 8.21
CA SER A 263 -3.34 -20.62 7.06
C SER A 263 -3.13 -19.16 7.46
N ASP A 264 -2.98 -18.86 8.75
CA ASP A 264 -2.73 -17.54 9.33
C ASP A 264 -3.87 -16.55 9.13
N ARG A 265 -5.11 -17.05 8.95
CA ARG A 265 -6.31 -16.22 8.86
C ARG A 265 -6.94 -16.09 10.24
N ILE A 266 -7.44 -14.88 10.55
CA ILE A 266 -8.13 -14.64 11.82
C ILE A 266 -9.43 -15.46 11.88
N THR A 267 -9.64 -16.14 13.01
CA THR A 267 -10.86 -16.96 13.23
C THR A 267 -11.72 -16.47 14.37
N ARG A 268 -11.14 -15.84 15.38
CA ARG A 268 -11.88 -15.43 16.57
C ARG A 268 -11.17 -14.28 17.29
N ARG A 269 -11.93 -13.35 17.82
CA ARG A 269 -11.50 -12.33 18.76
C ARG A 269 -12.34 -12.45 20.03
N THR A 270 -11.69 -12.48 21.19
CA THR A 270 -12.36 -12.46 22.49
C THR A 270 -11.96 -11.19 23.26
N VAL A 271 -12.86 -10.69 24.09
CA VAL A 271 -12.63 -9.55 24.96
C VAL A 271 -12.94 -10.01 26.38
N ASN A 272 -11.92 -9.95 27.27
CA ASN A 272 -11.99 -10.45 28.66
C ASN A 272 -12.56 -11.88 28.75
N GLY A 273 -12.16 -12.74 27.80
CA GLY A 273 -12.60 -14.13 27.75
C GLY A 273 -13.94 -14.37 27.07
N GLU A 274 -14.70 -13.32 26.79
CA GLU A 274 -15.99 -13.44 26.09
C GLU A 274 -15.80 -13.33 24.57
N PRO A 275 -16.44 -14.20 23.77
CA PRO A 275 -16.37 -14.09 22.31
C PRO A 275 -16.95 -12.76 21.84
N ALA A 276 -16.18 -12.01 21.05
CA ALA A 276 -16.60 -10.73 20.46
C ALA A 276 -16.86 -10.87 18.97
N GLU A 277 -15.96 -11.50 18.23
CA GLU A 277 -16.11 -11.69 16.79
C GLU A 277 -15.60 -13.08 16.40
N GLN A 278 -16.18 -13.62 15.33
CA GLN A 278 -15.78 -14.88 14.71
C GLN A 278 -15.79 -14.72 13.20
N TRP A 279 -14.82 -15.37 12.52
CA TRP A 279 -14.66 -15.38 11.07
C TRP A 279 -14.68 -16.83 10.59
N GLN A 280 -15.40 -17.09 9.51
CA GLN A 280 -15.43 -18.41 8.86
C GLN A 280 -15.03 -18.29 7.41
N TYR A 281 -14.38 -19.32 6.90
CA TYR A 281 -13.84 -19.39 5.55
C TYR A 281 -14.27 -20.69 4.88
N ASP A 282 -14.45 -20.68 3.56
CA ASP A 282 -14.71 -21.87 2.77
C ASP A 282 -13.42 -22.61 2.40
N ASP A 283 -13.58 -23.69 1.63
CA ASP A 283 -12.45 -24.51 1.18
C ASP A 283 -11.48 -23.76 0.25
N HIS A 284 -11.94 -22.68 -0.40
CA HIS A 284 -11.09 -21.80 -1.21
C HIS A 284 -10.30 -20.80 -0.37
N GLY A 285 -10.63 -20.66 0.90
CA GLY A 285 -10.06 -19.65 1.79
C GLY A 285 -10.77 -18.31 1.73
N TRP A 286 -11.95 -18.25 1.12
CA TRP A 286 -12.76 -17.04 1.05
C TRP A 286 -13.59 -16.87 2.30
N LEU A 287 -13.71 -15.63 2.76
CA LEU A 287 -14.49 -15.30 3.95
C LEU A 287 -15.99 -15.52 3.66
N THR A 288 -16.63 -16.42 4.43
CA THR A 288 -18.05 -16.71 4.28
C THR A 288 -18.94 -16.08 5.34
N GLU A 289 -18.38 -15.80 6.52
CA GLU A 289 -19.14 -15.21 7.61
C GLU A 289 -18.25 -14.41 8.55
N ILE A 290 -18.72 -13.23 8.94
CA ILE A 290 -18.26 -12.50 10.12
C ILE A 290 -19.45 -12.41 11.06
N SER A 291 -19.28 -12.85 12.30
CA SER A 291 -20.28 -12.65 13.35
C SER A 291 -19.67 -11.91 14.52
N HIS A 292 -20.45 -11.05 15.17
CA HIS A 292 -20.05 -10.42 16.42
C HIS A 292 -21.18 -10.51 17.45
N LEU A 293 -20.76 -10.52 18.70
CA LEU A 293 -21.64 -10.54 19.85
C LEU A 293 -21.62 -9.15 20.49
N SER A 294 -22.80 -8.53 20.64
CA SER A 294 -22.98 -7.24 21.27
C SER A 294 -24.20 -7.30 22.21
N GLU A 295 -23.99 -6.98 23.48
CA GLU A 295 -25.06 -6.95 24.50
C GLU A 295 -25.90 -8.24 24.54
N GLY A 296 -25.26 -9.39 24.35
CA GLY A 296 -25.93 -10.69 24.32
C GLY A 296 -26.62 -11.02 23.00
N HIS A 297 -26.57 -10.16 22.01
CA HIS A 297 -27.12 -10.39 20.68
C HIS A 297 -25.98 -10.71 19.69
N ARG A 298 -26.22 -11.78 18.89
CA ARG A 298 -25.32 -12.18 17.81
C ARG A 298 -25.79 -11.57 16.49
N VAL A 299 -24.93 -10.82 15.84
CA VAL A 299 -25.15 -10.31 14.48
C VAL A 299 -24.14 -10.97 13.56
N ALA A 300 -24.60 -11.50 12.44
CA ALA A 300 -23.75 -12.15 11.46
C ALA A 300 -23.95 -11.56 10.08
N VAL A 301 -22.85 -11.41 9.35
CA VAL A 301 -22.84 -11.04 7.93
C VAL A 301 -22.31 -12.23 7.15
N HIS A 302 -23.08 -12.68 6.17
CA HIS A 302 -22.76 -13.82 5.33
C HIS A 302 -22.38 -13.34 3.93
N TYR A 303 -21.33 -13.95 3.36
CA TYR A 303 -20.81 -13.61 2.05
C TYR A 303 -20.91 -14.80 1.12
N GLY A 304 -21.42 -14.58 -0.09
CA GLY A 304 -21.48 -15.58 -1.14
C GLY A 304 -20.54 -15.22 -2.30
N TYR A 305 -20.00 -16.23 -2.97
CA TYR A 305 -19.07 -16.07 -4.06
C TYR A 305 -19.46 -16.95 -5.26
N ASP A 306 -19.11 -16.51 -6.46
CA ASP A 306 -19.15 -17.35 -7.64
C ASP A 306 -17.92 -18.27 -7.72
N ASP A 307 -17.87 -19.12 -8.74
CA ASP A 307 -16.76 -20.07 -8.94
C ASP A 307 -15.41 -19.40 -9.23
N LYS A 308 -15.40 -18.09 -9.52
CA LYS A 308 -14.18 -17.28 -9.78
C LYS A 308 -13.79 -16.40 -8.59
N GLY A 309 -14.46 -16.53 -7.45
CA GLY A 309 -14.14 -15.76 -6.25
C GLY A 309 -14.71 -14.34 -6.21
N ARG A 310 -15.63 -14.02 -7.12
CA ARG A 310 -16.30 -12.71 -7.08
C ARG A 310 -17.46 -12.75 -6.10
N LEU A 311 -17.56 -11.68 -5.29
CA LEU A 311 -18.65 -11.56 -4.33
C LEU A 311 -20.00 -11.49 -5.07
N THR A 312 -20.92 -12.43 -4.76
CA THR A 312 -22.25 -12.50 -5.37
C THR A 312 -23.35 -12.00 -4.44
N GLY A 313 -23.09 -11.94 -3.14
CA GLY A 313 -24.10 -11.50 -2.19
C GLY A 313 -23.54 -11.26 -0.80
N GLU A 314 -24.28 -10.46 -0.05
CA GLU A 314 -24.05 -10.18 1.36
C GLU A 314 -25.40 -10.23 2.06
N ARG A 315 -25.46 -10.89 3.21
CA ARG A 315 -26.70 -11.01 3.99
C ARG A 315 -26.38 -10.87 5.47
N GLN A 316 -27.12 -10.01 6.15
CA GLN A 316 -27.04 -9.84 7.59
C GLN A 316 -28.16 -10.65 8.29
N THR A 317 -27.79 -11.30 9.40
CA THR A 317 -28.72 -12.02 10.27
C THR A 317 -28.54 -11.67 11.74
#